data_a9e034b04dd172ab6107e107727d33ab
#
_entry.id   a9e034b04dd172ab6107e107727d33ab
#
_cell.length_a   1.000
_cell.length_b   1.000
_cell.length_c   1.000
_cell.angle_alpha   90.00
_cell.angle_beta   90.00
_cell.angle_gamma   90.00
#
_symmetry.space_group_name_H-M   'P 1'
#
loop_
_entity.id
_entity.type
_entity.pdbx_description
1 polymer ?
#
loop_
_entity_poly.entity_id
_entity_poly.type
_entity_poly.pdbx_seq_one_letter_code
_entity_poly.pdbx_strand_id
1 'polypeptide(L)'
;EIKQPPLEETLAKFYKSRNNFLSYQHGVWITANARFRLRKMLWEVGEDVVYCDTDSIKYRGDHEDIFKKRNEEIIKEAEKAGAYAETLDGKIKYLGYWDDDGFYPEFKTLGAKKYVYKEYDKDEGDYIIKSTIAGVSKKAGKKYFSEVGVDGFKIGETIKDSGHLTAYYNDDQIHTITINGDTFTTASNVALIDGNYTIGVTNEYLDLLEKA
;
A
#
# COMPACT_ATOMS: atom_id res chain seq x y z
N GLU A 1 -17.84 0.14 34.96
CA GLU A 1 -16.72 1.07 35.23
C GLU A 1 -15.47 0.54 34.52
N ILE A 2 -14.93 1.32 33.58
CA ILE A 2 -13.63 1.03 32.99
C ILE A 2 -12.58 1.52 33.99
N LYS A 3 -11.97 0.57 34.73
CA LYS A 3 -10.86 0.91 35.62
C LYS A 3 -9.60 1.09 34.79
N GLN A 4 -9.10 2.31 34.70
CA GLN A 4 -7.77 2.54 34.14
C GLN A 4 -6.72 1.97 35.10
N PRO A 5 -5.77 1.14 34.61
CA PRO A 5 -4.69 0.66 35.44
C PRO A 5 -3.80 1.82 35.90
N PRO A 6 -3.15 1.74 37.08
CA PRO A 6 -2.22 2.76 37.54
C PRO A 6 -1.14 3.06 36.49
N LEU A 7 -0.78 4.31 36.32
CA LEU A 7 0.21 4.75 35.33
C LEU A 7 1.55 4.00 35.47
N GLU A 8 1.99 3.77 36.70
CA GLU A 8 3.24 3.05 37.00
C GLU A 8 3.21 1.59 36.50
N GLU A 9 2.08 0.89 36.67
CA GLU A 9 1.91 -0.46 36.13
C GLU A 9 1.90 -0.47 34.60
N THR A 10 1.24 0.52 34.00
CA THR A 10 1.18 0.66 32.55
C THR A 10 2.55 0.93 31.96
N LEU A 11 3.32 1.84 32.58
CA LEU A 11 4.70 2.13 32.19
C LEU A 11 5.63 0.91 32.41
N ALA A 12 5.49 0.19 33.51
CA ALA A 12 6.29 -1.00 33.76
C ALA A 12 6.01 -2.12 32.75
N LYS A 13 4.74 -2.31 32.35
CA LYS A 13 4.36 -3.25 31.28
C LYS A 13 4.88 -2.77 29.93
N PHE A 14 4.79 -1.48 29.67
CA PHE A 14 5.33 -0.87 28.46
C PHE A 14 6.83 -1.11 28.35
N TYR A 15 7.65 -0.82 29.37
CA TYR A 15 9.11 -1.01 29.36
C TYR A 15 9.56 -2.48 29.34
N LYS A 16 8.71 -3.41 29.74
CA LYS A 16 8.97 -4.87 29.64
C LYS A 16 8.53 -5.47 28.29
N SER A 17 7.78 -4.74 27.50
CA SER A 17 7.30 -5.22 26.20
C SER A 17 8.46 -5.32 25.20
N ARG A 18 8.50 -6.43 24.44
CA ARG A 18 9.47 -6.60 23.35
C ARG A 18 9.33 -5.56 22.23
N ASN A 19 8.21 -4.85 22.17
CA ASN A 19 7.94 -3.79 21.17
C ASN A 19 8.43 -2.42 21.61
N ASN A 20 9.11 -2.31 22.73
CA ASN A 20 9.54 -1.04 23.34
C ASN A 20 10.81 -0.44 22.77
N PHE A 21 11.44 -1.10 21.81
CA PHE A 21 12.60 -0.56 21.10
C PHE A 21 12.22 0.46 20.01
N LEU A 22 10.93 0.70 19.81
CA LEU A 22 10.45 1.65 18.81
C LEU A 22 10.86 3.09 19.20
N SER A 23 11.91 3.58 18.55
CA SER A 23 12.32 4.97 18.64
C SER A 23 11.70 5.75 17.48
N TYR A 24 10.98 6.83 17.80
CA TYR A 24 10.41 7.72 16.79
C TYR A 24 11.47 8.24 15.81
N GLN A 25 12.64 8.59 16.32
CA GLN A 25 13.75 9.09 15.49
C GLN A 25 14.21 8.04 14.48
N HIS A 26 14.36 6.77 14.91
CA HIS A 26 14.72 5.68 13.99
C HIS A 26 13.65 5.50 12.91
N GLY A 27 12.37 5.55 13.26
CA GLY A 27 11.27 5.48 12.29
C GLY A 27 11.33 6.59 11.24
N VAL A 28 11.60 7.83 11.66
CA VAL A 28 11.77 8.98 10.76
C VAL A 28 12.95 8.76 9.80
N TRP A 29 14.11 8.31 10.31
CA TRP A 29 15.28 8.07 9.47
C TRP A 29 15.10 6.91 8.50
N ILE A 30 14.44 5.82 8.92
CA ILE A 30 14.14 4.67 8.03
C ILE A 30 13.27 5.14 6.85
N THR A 31 12.19 5.86 7.13
CA THR A 31 11.28 6.35 6.08
C THR A 31 11.92 7.43 5.20
N ALA A 32 12.77 8.29 5.76
CA ALA A 32 13.52 9.29 5.00
C ALA A 32 14.52 8.63 4.03
N ASN A 33 15.26 7.61 4.49
CA ASN A 33 16.19 6.87 3.65
C ASN A 33 15.47 6.10 2.53
N ALA A 34 14.35 5.46 2.84
CA ALA A 34 13.55 4.76 1.83
C ALA A 34 13.10 5.72 0.71
N ARG A 35 12.55 6.89 1.09
CA ARG A 35 12.16 7.93 0.13
C ARG A 35 13.35 8.49 -0.66
N PHE A 36 14.51 8.67 -0.03
CA PHE A 36 15.70 9.13 -0.71
C PHE A 36 16.18 8.14 -1.77
N ARG A 37 16.21 6.84 -1.44
CA ARG A 37 16.58 5.76 -2.37
C ARG A 37 15.60 5.68 -3.55
N LEU A 38 14.29 5.72 -3.27
CA LEU A 38 13.25 5.74 -4.30
C LEU A 38 13.44 6.96 -5.24
N ARG A 39 13.59 8.17 -4.68
CA ARG A 39 13.74 9.40 -5.45
C ARG A 39 14.98 9.37 -6.36
N LYS A 40 16.09 8.80 -5.87
CA LYS A 40 17.30 8.64 -6.69
C LYS A 40 17.02 7.79 -7.93
N MET A 41 16.33 6.66 -7.77
CA MET A 41 15.97 5.80 -8.89
C MET A 41 14.96 6.44 -9.84
N LEU A 42 13.99 7.20 -9.32
CA LEU A 42 13.05 7.96 -10.15
C LEU A 42 13.76 8.97 -11.06
N TRP A 43 14.81 9.61 -10.57
CA TRP A 43 15.61 10.53 -11.39
C TRP A 43 16.46 9.81 -12.44
N GLU A 44 16.99 8.63 -12.13
CA GLU A 44 17.81 7.84 -13.05
C GLU A 44 16.95 7.23 -14.17
N VAL A 45 15.71 6.80 -13.88
CA VAL A 45 14.74 6.30 -14.88
C VAL A 45 14.08 7.45 -15.66
N GLY A 46 13.88 8.61 -15.02
CA GLY A 46 13.43 9.83 -15.68
C GLY A 46 11.97 9.78 -16.15
N GLU A 47 11.73 10.24 -17.39
CA GLU A 47 10.38 10.40 -17.96
C GLU A 47 9.67 9.07 -18.27
N ASP A 48 10.38 7.95 -18.22
CA ASP A 48 9.80 6.63 -18.43
C ASP A 48 9.07 6.09 -17.20
N VAL A 49 9.14 6.78 -16.06
CA VAL A 49 8.38 6.40 -14.87
C VAL A 49 6.88 6.57 -15.13
N VAL A 50 6.13 5.49 -14.98
CA VAL A 50 4.66 5.47 -15.11
C VAL A 50 3.99 5.59 -13.75
N TYR A 51 4.53 4.93 -12.73
CA TYR A 51 3.97 4.90 -11.39
C TYR A 51 5.02 4.55 -10.36
N CYS A 52 4.88 5.09 -9.16
CA CYS A 52 5.69 4.66 -8.01
C CYS A 52 4.84 4.61 -6.74
N ASP A 53 5.18 3.69 -5.85
CA ASP A 53 4.55 3.61 -4.52
C ASP A 53 5.58 3.08 -3.52
N THR A 54 5.82 3.83 -2.46
CA THR A 54 6.65 3.51 -1.30
C THR A 54 8.07 3.02 -1.64
N ASP A 55 8.21 1.86 -2.25
CA ASP A 55 9.45 1.14 -2.55
C ASP A 55 9.42 0.44 -3.93
N SER A 56 8.47 0.80 -4.79
CA SER A 56 8.34 0.24 -6.13
C SER A 56 8.26 1.32 -7.20
N ILE A 57 8.76 0.98 -8.40
CA ILE A 57 8.71 1.83 -9.59
C ILE A 57 8.16 0.98 -10.74
N LYS A 58 7.18 1.51 -11.46
CA LYS A 58 6.71 0.96 -12.74
C LYS A 58 7.13 1.93 -13.84
N TYR A 59 7.80 1.42 -14.85
CA TYR A 59 8.42 2.23 -15.91
C TYR A 59 8.23 1.58 -17.29
N ARG A 60 8.46 2.36 -18.34
CA ARG A 60 8.47 1.93 -19.74
C ARG A 60 9.91 1.76 -20.21
N GLY A 61 10.09 0.96 -21.26
CA GLY A 61 11.40 0.75 -21.86
C GLY A 61 12.28 -0.22 -21.08
N ASP A 62 13.56 -0.25 -21.46
CA ASP A 62 14.58 -1.09 -20.83
C ASP A 62 15.52 -0.22 -20.00
N HIS A 63 15.50 -0.40 -18.71
CA HIS A 63 16.36 0.27 -17.74
C HIS A 63 17.09 -0.73 -16.82
N GLU A 64 17.18 -2.00 -17.24
CA GLU A 64 17.80 -3.06 -16.43
C GLU A 64 19.23 -2.70 -15.98
N ASP A 65 20.03 -2.06 -16.85
CA ASP A 65 21.40 -1.70 -16.52
C ASP A 65 21.49 -0.70 -15.38
N ILE A 66 20.53 0.22 -15.25
CA ILE A 66 20.46 1.18 -14.15
C ILE A 66 20.23 0.42 -12.84
N PHE A 67 19.25 -0.50 -12.82
CA PHE A 67 18.94 -1.30 -11.63
C PHE A 67 20.07 -2.26 -11.28
N LYS A 68 20.69 -2.92 -12.26
CA LYS A 68 21.86 -3.81 -12.04
C LYS A 68 23.01 -3.06 -11.39
N LYS A 69 23.40 -1.92 -11.95
CA LYS A 69 24.46 -1.07 -11.39
C LYS A 69 24.13 -0.62 -9.96
N ARG A 70 22.90 -0.22 -9.71
CA ARG A 70 22.46 0.20 -8.38
C ARG A 70 22.46 -0.96 -7.39
N ASN A 71 22.05 -2.14 -7.79
CA ASN A 71 22.06 -3.34 -6.98
C ASN A 71 23.48 -3.76 -6.59
N GLU A 72 24.47 -3.64 -7.49
CA GLU A 72 25.89 -3.89 -7.16
C GLU A 72 26.40 -2.93 -6.07
N GLU A 73 26.02 -1.66 -6.10
CA GLU A 73 26.35 -0.69 -5.05
C GLU A 73 25.68 -1.08 -3.73
N ILE A 74 24.39 -1.45 -3.76
CA ILE A 74 23.63 -1.85 -2.58
C ILE A 74 24.21 -3.11 -1.93
N ILE A 75 24.60 -4.11 -2.71
CA ILE A 75 25.25 -5.32 -2.19
C ILE A 75 26.49 -4.96 -1.41
N LYS A 76 27.41 -4.15 -1.99
CA LYS A 76 28.64 -3.72 -1.33
C LYS A 76 28.38 -2.94 -0.04
N GLU A 77 27.39 -2.03 -0.07
CA GLU A 77 26.97 -1.26 1.11
C GLU A 77 26.41 -2.19 2.20
N ALA A 78 25.55 -3.13 1.82
CA ALA A 78 24.87 -4.05 2.73
C ALA A 78 25.85 -5.06 3.36
N GLU A 79 26.79 -5.61 2.59
CA GLU A 79 27.83 -6.50 3.11
C GLU A 79 28.71 -5.78 4.13
N LYS A 80 29.16 -4.55 3.82
CA LYS A 80 29.95 -3.73 4.76
C LYS A 80 29.20 -3.41 6.04
N ALA A 81 27.87 -3.23 5.97
CA ALA A 81 27.02 -2.88 7.11
C ALA A 81 26.46 -4.10 7.85
N GLY A 82 26.64 -5.32 7.32
CA GLY A 82 25.96 -6.52 7.84
C GLY A 82 24.43 -6.48 7.65
N ALA A 83 23.95 -5.73 6.63
CA ALA A 83 22.54 -5.49 6.37
C ALA A 83 21.98 -6.50 5.34
N TYR A 84 22.16 -7.77 5.59
CA TYR A 84 21.66 -8.87 4.78
C TYR A 84 21.20 -10.03 5.67
N ALA A 85 20.35 -10.90 5.13
CA ALA A 85 19.90 -12.11 5.81
C ALA A 85 19.84 -13.28 4.84
N GLU A 86 20.10 -14.46 5.34
CA GLU A 86 19.89 -15.71 4.63
C GLU A 86 18.46 -16.22 4.87
N THR A 87 17.76 -16.56 3.80
CA THR A 87 16.42 -17.12 3.86
C THR A 87 16.49 -18.62 4.15
N LEU A 88 15.36 -19.24 4.52
CA LEU A 88 15.30 -20.67 4.83
C LEU A 88 15.71 -21.58 3.65
N ASP A 89 15.60 -21.10 2.43
CA ASP A 89 16.02 -21.76 1.18
C ASP A 89 17.47 -21.43 0.78
N GLY A 90 18.24 -20.79 1.68
CA GLY A 90 19.67 -20.52 1.48
C GLY A 90 20.00 -19.33 0.59
N LYS A 91 19.00 -18.50 0.22
CA LYS A 91 19.24 -17.28 -0.58
C LYS A 91 19.59 -16.12 0.30
N ILE A 92 20.57 -15.31 -0.10
CA ILE A 92 20.92 -14.08 0.58
C ILE A 92 20.01 -12.95 0.05
N LYS A 93 19.37 -12.23 0.98
CA LYS A 93 18.58 -11.02 0.70
C LYS A 93 19.28 -9.80 1.29
N TYR A 94 19.55 -8.81 0.46
CA TYR A 94 20.20 -7.57 0.84
C TYR A 94 19.18 -6.45 1.08
N LEU A 95 19.35 -5.69 2.14
CA LEU A 95 18.45 -4.59 2.49
C LEU A 95 18.49 -3.48 1.43
N GLY A 96 17.36 -3.25 0.78
CA GLY A 96 17.20 -2.22 -0.24
C GLY A 96 17.53 -2.66 -1.66
N TYR A 97 17.77 -3.96 -1.89
CA TYR A 97 17.94 -4.52 -3.21
C TYR A 97 16.65 -4.37 -4.04
N TRP A 98 16.80 -4.00 -5.30
CA TRP A 98 15.69 -3.88 -6.24
C TRP A 98 15.45 -5.22 -6.93
N ASP A 99 14.39 -5.91 -6.52
CA ASP A 99 13.93 -7.13 -7.17
C ASP A 99 13.06 -6.76 -8.40
N ASP A 100 13.11 -7.59 -9.44
CA ASP A 100 12.20 -7.47 -10.58
C ASP A 100 10.89 -8.19 -10.28
N ASP A 101 9.79 -7.42 -10.31
CA ASP A 101 8.42 -7.92 -10.10
C ASP A 101 7.81 -8.52 -11.37
N GLY A 102 8.47 -8.39 -12.53
CA GLY A 102 8.04 -8.89 -13.81
C GLY A 102 7.51 -7.83 -14.78
N PHE A 103 7.07 -8.31 -15.93
CA PHE A 103 6.60 -7.48 -17.05
C PHE A 103 5.07 -7.40 -17.08
N TYR A 104 4.57 -6.19 -17.26
CA TYR A 104 3.13 -5.89 -17.37
C TYR A 104 2.82 -5.34 -18.77
N PRO A 105 2.25 -6.14 -19.70
CA PRO A 105 1.94 -5.66 -21.06
C PRO A 105 0.93 -4.53 -21.08
N GLU A 106 0.07 -4.45 -20.09
CA GLU A 106 -0.89 -3.37 -19.91
C GLU A 106 -0.88 -2.90 -18.46
N PHE A 107 -0.73 -1.58 -18.26
CA PHE A 107 -0.78 -0.94 -16.95
C PHE A 107 -1.55 0.37 -17.06
N LYS A 108 -2.53 0.58 -16.18
CA LYS A 108 -3.34 1.79 -16.14
C LYS A 108 -3.48 2.28 -14.70
N THR A 109 -3.22 3.54 -14.46
CA THR A 109 -3.33 4.17 -13.14
C THR A 109 -4.20 5.42 -13.18
N LEU A 110 -4.89 5.68 -12.08
CA LEU A 110 -5.67 6.90 -11.81
C LEU A 110 -5.20 7.58 -10.51
N GLY A 111 -3.95 7.35 -10.15
CA GLY A 111 -3.33 7.95 -8.97
C GLY A 111 -2.90 6.96 -7.90
N ALA A 112 -2.56 7.46 -6.71
CA ALA A 112 -2.00 6.66 -5.63
C ALA A 112 -2.92 5.51 -5.21
N LYS A 113 -2.37 4.28 -5.22
CA LYS A 113 -3.06 3.04 -4.87
C LYS A 113 -4.36 2.81 -5.65
N LYS A 114 -4.38 3.27 -6.91
CA LYS A 114 -5.48 3.09 -7.86
C LYS A 114 -4.93 2.72 -9.22
N TYR A 115 -4.69 1.44 -9.45
CA TYR A 115 -4.18 0.93 -10.73
C TYR A 115 -4.66 -0.48 -11.01
N VAL A 116 -4.69 -0.81 -12.28
CA VAL A 116 -4.98 -2.12 -12.83
C VAL A 116 -3.91 -2.49 -13.85
N TYR A 117 -3.58 -3.74 -13.91
CA TYR A 117 -2.54 -4.25 -14.80
C TYR A 117 -2.81 -5.69 -15.24
N LYS A 118 -2.17 -6.05 -16.33
CA LYS A 118 -2.20 -7.39 -16.88
C LYS A 118 -0.84 -8.04 -16.65
N GLU A 119 -0.81 -9.25 -16.15
CA GLU A 119 0.41 -10.01 -15.94
C GLU A 119 0.22 -11.46 -16.37
N TYR A 120 1.31 -12.13 -16.75
CA TYR A 120 1.28 -13.54 -17.09
C TYR A 120 1.26 -14.40 -15.82
N ASP A 121 0.23 -15.22 -15.68
CA ASP A 121 0.11 -16.18 -14.59
C ASP A 121 0.65 -17.54 -15.07
N LYS A 122 1.71 -18.02 -14.40
CA LYS A 122 2.36 -19.28 -14.76
C LYS A 122 1.51 -20.51 -14.45
N ASP A 123 0.63 -20.40 -13.46
CA ASP A 123 -0.22 -21.50 -13.01
C ASP A 123 -1.44 -21.65 -13.93
N GLU A 124 -2.01 -20.54 -14.38
CA GLU A 124 -3.12 -20.52 -15.34
C GLU A 124 -2.62 -20.64 -16.80
N GLY A 125 -1.34 -20.36 -17.07
CA GLY A 125 -0.73 -20.40 -18.41
C GLY A 125 -1.23 -19.30 -19.34
N ASP A 126 -1.81 -18.23 -18.80
CA ASP A 126 -2.43 -17.13 -19.55
C ASP A 126 -2.25 -15.80 -18.81
N TYR A 127 -2.63 -14.72 -19.47
CA TYR A 127 -2.63 -13.40 -18.87
C TYR A 127 -3.87 -13.17 -18.00
N ILE A 128 -3.64 -12.76 -16.77
CA ILE A 128 -4.70 -12.37 -15.83
C ILE A 128 -4.65 -10.89 -15.55
N ILE A 129 -5.79 -10.33 -15.17
CA ILE A 129 -5.89 -8.92 -14.77
C ILE A 129 -5.91 -8.84 -13.26
N LYS A 130 -5.01 -8.02 -12.72
CA LYS A 130 -4.93 -7.70 -11.30
C LYS A 130 -5.19 -6.22 -11.06
N SER A 131 -5.67 -5.90 -9.88
CA SER A 131 -5.91 -4.51 -9.49
C SER A 131 -5.43 -4.24 -8.07
N THR A 132 -5.01 -3.01 -7.85
CA THR A 132 -4.76 -2.45 -6.52
C THR A 132 -5.53 -1.14 -6.42
N ILE A 133 -6.66 -1.19 -5.74
CA ILE A 133 -7.54 -0.05 -5.53
C ILE A 133 -7.82 0.03 -4.04
N ALA A 134 -7.39 1.12 -3.39
CA ALA A 134 -7.70 1.35 -1.98
C ALA A 134 -9.23 1.41 -1.79
N GLY A 135 -9.77 0.52 -0.95
CA GLY A 135 -11.21 0.36 -0.75
C GLY A 135 -11.86 -0.76 -1.57
N VAL A 136 -11.08 -1.51 -2.37
CA VAL A 136 -11.57 -2.69 -3.09
C VAL A 136 -10.71 -3.90 -2.73
N SER A 137 -11.35 -5.01 -2.35
CA SER A 137 -10.63 -6.24 -2.07
C SER A 137 -10.04 -6.84 -3.35
N LYS A 138 -8.90 -7.52 -3.24
CA LYS A 138 -8.28 -8.18 -4.41
C LYS A 138 -9.22 -9.16 -5.10
N LYS A 139 -10.08 -9.85 -4.33
CA LYS A 139 -11.07 -10.80 -4.85
C LYS A 139 -12.14 -10.10 -5.68
N ALA A 140 -12.72 -9.01 -5.16
CA ALA A 140 -13.72 -8.21 -5.87
C ALA A 140 -13.13 -7.56 -7.13
N GLY A 141 -11.92 -7.00 -7.03
CA GLY A 141 -11.20 -6.45 -8.18
C GLY A 141 -10.90 -7.50 -9.25
N LYS A 142 -10.39 -8.68 -8.87
CA LYS A 142 -10.15 -9.78 -9.83
C LYS A 142 -11.45 -10.17 -10.54
N LYS A 143 -12.55 -10.34 -9.80
CA LYS A 143 -13.86 -10.69 -10.38
C LYS A 143 -14.32 -9.63 -11.38
N TYR A 144 -14.35 -8.36 -10.97
CA TYR A 144 -14.82 -7.27 -11.81
C TYR A 144 -13.98 -7.10 -13.08
N PHE A 145 -12.65 -7.01 -12.96
CA PHE A 145 -11.78 -6.75 -14.10
C PHE A 145 -11.59 -7.97 -15.03
N SER A 146 -11.86 -9.20 -14.57
CA SER A 146 -11.92 -10.36 -15.47
C SER A 146 -13.09 -10.29 -16.45
N GLU A 147 -14.17 -9.56 -16.08
CA GLU A 147 -15.35 -9.39 -16.95
C GLU A 147 -15.21 -8.17 -17.88
N VAL A 148 -14.67 -7.04 -17.37
CA VAL A 148 -14.65 -5.77 -18.10
C VAL A 148 -13.30 -5.38 -18.70
N GLY A 149 -12.25 -6.13 -18.38
CA GLY A 149 -10.89 -5.86 -18.85
C GLY A 149 -10.25 -4.63 -18.18
N VAL A 150 -9.01 -4.30 -18.60
CA VAL A 150 -8.29 -3.09 -18.16
C VAL A 150 -9.03 -1.82 -18.60
N ASP A 151 -9.72 -1.88 -19.74
CA ASP A 151 -10.53 -0.77 -20.26
C ASP A 151 -11.71 -0.40 -19.38
N GLY A 152 -12.22 -1.32 -18.56
CA GLY A 152 -13.24 -1.05 -17.55
C GLY A 152 -12.74 -0.18 -16.38
N PHE A 153 -11.45 0.09 -16.28
CA PHE A 153 -10.90 0.97 -15.25
C PHE A 153 -11.06 2.43 -15.66
N LYS A 154 -12.25 2.99 -15.40
CA LYS A 154 -12.63 4.37 -15.75
C LYS A 154 -13.24 5.08 -14.55
N ILE A 155 -13.07 6.40 -14.51
CA ILE A 155 -13.71 7.27 -13.51
C ILE A 155 -15.24 7.16 -13.66
N GLY A 156 -15.94 7.00 -12.54
CA GLY A 156 -17.39 6.87 -12.48
C GLY A 156 -17.90 5.42 -12.52
N GLU A 157 -17.08 4.46 -12.91
CA GLU A 157 -17.46 3.04 -12.87
C GLU A 157 -17.60 2.54 -11.43
N THR A 158 -18.57 1.68 -11.17
CA THR A 158 -18.89 1.19 -9.84
C THR A 158 -18.66 -0.32 -9.73
N ILE A 159 -17.77 -0.70 -8.83
CA ILE A 159 -17.53 -2.09 -8.45
C ILE A 159 -18.50 -2.45 -7.33
N LYS A 160 -19.43 -3.36 -7.62
CA LYS A 160 -20.37 -3.88 -6.63
C LYS A 160 -19.67 -4.90 -5.73
N ASP A 161 -20.15 -4.99 -4.48
CA ASP A 161 -19.59 -5.93 -3.50
C ASP A 161 -18.06 -5.83 -3.43
N SER A 162 -17.57 -4.64 -3.20
CA SER A 162 -16.14 -4.30 -3.26
C SER A 162 -15.27 -5.06 -2.24
N GLY A 163 -15.89 -5.74 -1.28
CA GLY A 163 -15.23 -6.38 -0.15
C GLY A 163 -14.76 -5.39 0.91
N HIS A 164 -15.21 -4.13 0.83
CA HIS A 164 -15.02 -3.12 1.84
C HIS A 164 -16.29 -3.02 2.70
N LEU A 165 -16.18 -3.49 3.93
CA LEU A 165 -17.32 -3.50 4.84
C LEU A 165 -17.61 -2.07 5.34
N THR A 166 -18.86 -1.66 5.18
CA THR A 166 -19.37 -0.38 5.66
C THR A 166 -20.30 -0.62 6.85
N ALA A 167 -20.16 0.17 7.90
CA ALA A 167 -21.05 0.15 9.03
C ALA A 167 -22.45 0.67 8.59
N TYR A 168 -23.48 -0.12 8.86
CA TYR A 168 -24.87 0.24 8.64
C TYR A 168 -25.60 0.27 9.98
N TYR A 169 -26.24 1.38 10.28
CA TYR A 169 -27.07 1.59 11.48
C TYR A 169 -28.11 2.70 11.23
N ASN A 170 -29.21 2.65 11.97
CA ASN A 170 -30.26 3.66 11.92
C ASN A 170 -30.05 4.71 13.03
N ASP A 171 -30.74 5.84 12.94
CA ASP A 171 -30.62 6.95 13.88
C ASP A 171 -31.01 6.55 15.32
N ASP A 172 -31.96 5.64 15.50
CA ASP A 172 -32.35 5.11 16.81
C ASP A 172 -31.27 4.26 17.51
N GLN A 173 -30.27 3.84 16.76
CA GLN A 173 -29.11 3.10 17.27
C GLN A 173 -27.95 4.00 17.72
N ILE A 174 -28.07 5.32 17.48
CA ILE A 174 -27.05 6.30 17.86
C ILE A 174 -27.25 6.73 19.30
N HIS A 175 -26.20 6.65 20.09
CA HIS A 175 -26.21 7.02 21.50
C HIS A 175 -25.06 7.98 21.82
N THR A 176 -25.34 8.90 22.74
CA THR A 176 -24.32 9.78 23.28
C THR A 176 -23.93 9.30 24.67
N ILE A 177 -22.65 9.06 24.88
CA ILE A 177 -22.09 8.68 26.19
C ILE A 177 -21.06 9.71 26.65
N THR A 178 -21.00 9.94 27.96
CA THR A 178 -20.02 10.84 28.55
C THR A 178 -19.07 10.04 29.44
N ILE A 179 -17.77 10.14 29.16
CA ILE A 179 -16.71 9.47 29.93
C ILE A 179 -15.71 10.52 30.36
N ASN A 180 -15.49 10.66 31.67
CA ASN A 180 -14.56 11.64 32.26
C ASN A 180 -14.78 13.11 31.81
N GLY A 181 -16.02 13.49 31.50
CA GLY A 181 -16.36 14.84 31.03
C GLY A 181 -16.33 15.02 29.51
N ASP A 182 -15.77 14.09 28.76
CA ASP A 182 -15.79 14.07 27.30
C ASP A 182 -17.03 13.35 26.78
N THR A 183 -17.64 13.89 25.75
CA THR A 183 -18.85 13.35 25.13
C THR A 183 -18.51 12.64 23.82
N PHE A 184 -18.94 11.38 23.71
CA PHE A 184 -18.71 10.54 22.54
C PHE A 184 -20.04 10.12 21.93
N THR A 185 -20.10 10.08 20.60
CA THR A 185 -21.21 9.48 19.88
C THR A 185 -20.84 8.04 19.50
N THR A 186 -21.72 7.10 19.80
CA THR A 186 -21.55 5.68 19.51
C THR A 186 -22.82 5.12 18.89
N ALA A 187 -22.74 3.99 18.23
CA ALA A 187 -23.90 3.27 17.71
C ALA A 187 -23.94 1.84 18.26
N SER A 188 -25.13 1.33 18.56
CA SER A 188 -25.36 -0.05 19.00
C SER A 188 -25.90 -0.90 17.82
N ASN A 189 -25.69 -2.22 17.89
CA ASN A 189 -26.18 -3.18 16.90
C ASN A 189 -25.83 -2.83 15.44
N VAL A 190 -24.61 -2.35 15.23
CA VAL A 190 -24.10 -1.98 13.90
C VAL A 190 -23.94 -3.24 13.05
N ALA A 191 -24.59 -3.27 11.89
CA ALA A 191 -24.35 -4.28 10.87
C ALA A 191 -23.16 -3.88 9.98
N LEU A 192 -22.36 -4.84 9.57
CA LEU A 192 -21.34 -4.64 8.55
C LEU A 192 -21.85 -5.20 7.23
N ILE A 193 -22.02 -4.34 6.25
CA ILE A 193 -22.47 -4.72 4.91
C ILE A 193 -21.38 -4.47 3.89
N ASP A 194 -21.34 -5.29 2.84
CA ASP A 194 -20.43 -5.08 1.73
C ASP A 194 -20.88 -3.87 0.91
N GLY A 195 -19.97 -2.92 0.75
CA GLY A 195 -20.24 -1.65 0.07
C GLY A 195 -19.85 -1.67 -1.41
N ASN A 196 -20.50 -0.81 -2.18
CA ASN A 196 -20.07 -0.54 -3.55
C ASN A 196 -18.92 0.49 -3.55
N TYR A 197 -18.02 0.38 -4.51
CA TYR A 197 -16.92 1.32 -4.69
C TYR A 197 -17.01 1.97 -6.07
N THR A 198 -17.14 3.29 -6.11
CA THR A 198 -17.07 4.05 -7.37
C THR A 198 -15.66 4.53 -7.61
N ILE A 199 -15.10 4.21 -8.77
CA ILE A 199 -13.75 4.61 -9.17
C ILE A 199 -13.73 6.11 -9.37
N GLY A 200 -12.89 6.81 -8.61
CA GLY A 200 -12.71 8.25 -8.66
C GLY A 200 -11.26 8.67 -8.50
N VAL A 201 -10.99 9.92 -8.80
CA VAL A 201 -9.70 10.58 -8.55
C VAL A 201 -9.87 11.66 -7.49
N THR A 202 -8.79 12.03 -6.83
CA THR A 202 -8.80 13.15 -5.87
C THR A 202 -8.84 14.48 -6.63
N ASN A 203 -9.39 15.52 -6.01
CA ASN A 203 -9.40 16.87 -6.60
C ASN A 203 -7.98 17.36 -6.87
N GLU A 204 -7.02 17.05 -5.99
CA GLU A 204 -5.59 17.40 -6.18
C GLU A 204 -5.01 16.78 -7.45
N TYR A 205 -5.41 15.56 -7.80
CA TYR A 205 -4.98 14.93 -9.06
C TYR A 205 -5.62 15.61 -10.27
N LEU A 206 -6.89 15.99 -10.19
CA LEU A 206 -7.57 16.76 -11.25
C LEU A 206 -6.90 18.12 -11.44
N ASP A 207 -6.61 18.84 -10.34
CA ASP A 207 -5.90 20.12 -10.38
C ASP A 207 -4.50 20.02 -11.01
N LEU A 208 -3.83 18.88 -10.85
CA LEU A 208 -2.53 18.63 -11.50
C LEU A 208 -2.68 18.38 -12.99
N LEU A 209 -3.72 17.65 -13.41
CA LEU A 209 -3.99 17.42 -14.84
C LEU A 209 -4.38 18.68 -15.59
N GLU A 210 -5.08 19.62 -14.95
CA GLU A 210 -5.44 20.91 -15.55
C GLU A 210 -4.23 21.86 -15.70
N LYS A 211 -3.15 21.63 -14.97
CA LYS A 211 -1.91 22.45 -15.02
C LYS A 211 -0.82 21.87 -15.92
N ALA A 212 -1.00 20.66 -16.42
CA ALA A 212 -0.06 19.96 -17.31
C ALA A 212 -0.41 20.18 -18.79
#